data_f3bdd624ef5f732697c7521af0ee2f6b
#
_entry.id   f3bdd624ef5f732697c7521af0ee2f6b
#
_cell.length_a   1.000
_cell.length_b   1.000
_cell.length_c   1.000
_cell.angle_alpha   90.00
_cell.angle_beta   90.00
_cell.angle_gamma   90.00
#
_symmetry.space_group_name_H-M   'P 1'
#
loop_
_entity.id
_entity.type
_entity.pdbx_description
1 polymer ?
#
loop_
_entity_poly.entity_id
_entity_poly.type
_entity_poly.pdbx_seq_one_letter_code
_entity_poly.pdbx_strand_id
1 'polypeptide(L)'
;MIDIAVRDLKKEYEVGQPVLDGLTFQVDTGERVGILGRNGAGKTTLFRILTGQEEADSGEVILSPGKRLGLISQIPVYPAGYTVEDVLRTAFDDLKAMEAELHQISDQLGSGDKDLLARYDRLQAAYEAGGGYEIETRLEKICAGLGIERAFRDKNFADLSGGEKTRINLARLILVDTEILLLDEPTNHLDLNATVWLEDYISHYKGTVLVISHDRYFLDRTISRVVELKNGRAEFYAGNYSFYAVEKERRYLEQLRQYKKEQAEIQRLSETARIMHEHNTEHLNKRAFSIEKRIARLNQTARPEERKKLKAKFGQAEFHADDLLSLREVNKAFGSQVLFDHVTLRVEDGDRIALLGDNGAGKSTLLKIILGEEPQDGGTVKQGLTVKVGYLPQQIRFSHPERSLYDTMLYEAGCNAQQARDRLGKFLFQGEDVFKPVSVLSGGEQSRLRLCMLMDEKVNFLILDEPTNHLDLDSREWIEEAVEEF
;
A
#
# COMPACT_ATOMS: atom_id res chain seq x y z
N MET A 1 20.02 -17.04 -10.98
CA MET A 1 21.08 -16.39 -10.14
C MET A 1 20.34 -15.64 -9.05
N ILE A 2 20.86 -15.62 -7.83
CA ILE A 2 20.17 -14.95 -6.69
C ILE A 2 20.60 -13.47 -6.68
N ASP A 3 19.64 -12.57 -6.70
CA ASP A 3 19.86 -11.13 -6.60
C ASP A 3 19.79 -10.61 -5.18
N ILE A 4 18.85 -11.17 -4.38
CA ILE A 4 18.67 -10.82 -2.97
C ILE A 4 18.58 -12.11 -2.17
N ALA A 5 19.38 -12.24 -1.11
CA ALA A 5 19.21 -13.28 -0.10
C ALA A 5 19.13 -12.64 1.28
N VAL A 6 18.07 -12.97 2.00
CA VAL A 6 17.83 -12.57 3.39
C VAL A 6 17.89 -13.83 4.25
N ARG A 7 18.69 -13.79 5.32
CA ARG A 7 18.90 -14.96 6.19
C ARG A 7 18.74 -14.57 7.66
N ASP A 8 17.82 -15.25 8.33
CA ASP A 8 17.53 -15.12 9.76
C ASP A 8 17.44 -13.67 10.24
N LEU A 9 16.81 -12.79 9.45
CA LEU A 9 16.74 -11.36 9.69
C LEU A 9 15.80 -11.07 10.84
N LYS A 10 16.29 -10.31 11.85
CA LYS A 10 15.51 -9.87 13.01
C LYS A 10 15.58 -8.37 13.19
N LYS A 11 14.43 -7.80 13.57
CA LYS A 11 14.31 -6.39 13.92
C LYS A 11 13.21 -6.19 14.94
N GLU A 12 13.52 -5.47 16.01
CA GLU A 12 12.56 -5.00 16.99
C GLU A 12 12.78 -3.51 17.29
N TYR A 13 11.68 -2.79 17.52
CA TYR A 13 11.73 -1.39 17.94
C TYR A 13 11.45 -1.25 19.43
N GLU A 14 10.71 -2.21 20.00
CA GLU A 14 10.43 -2.31 21.42
C GLU A 14 10.87 -3.69 21.91
N VAL A 15 11.49 -3.75 23.08
CA VAL A 15 12.01 -4.99 23.65
C VAL A 15 10.90 -6.03 23.80
N GLY A 16 11.09 -7.17 23.16
CA GLY A 16 10.12 -8.28 23.20
C GLY A 16 8.97 -8.19 22.19
N GLN A 17 8.99 -7.21 21.29
CA GLN A 17 8.01 -7.08 20.20
C GLN A 17 8.71 -7.07 18.83
N PRO A 18 9.17 -8.24 18.33
CA PRO A 18 9.87 -8.29 17.07
C PRO A 18 8.91 -8.00 15.89
N VAL A 19 9.31 -7.06 15.04
CA VAL A 19 8.65 -6.77 13.76
C VAL A 19 9.07 -7.81 12.71
N LEU A 20 10.35 -8.19 12.72
CA LEU A 20 10.89 -9.30 11.93
C LEU A 20 11.55 -10.30 12.88
N ASP A 21 11.20 -11.60 12.77
CA ASP A 21 11.68 -12.66 13.66
C ASP A 21 12.18 -13.88 12.88
N GLY A 22 13.43 -13.83 12.42
CA GLY A 22 14.05 -14.91 11.66
C GLY A 22 13.58 -14.98 10.22
N LEU A 23 13.34 -13.82 9.59
CA LEU A 23 12.91 -13.73 8.20
C LEU A 23 13.99 -14.27 7.28
N THR A 24 13.63 -15.29 6.47
CA THR A 24 14.56 -15.90 5.50
C THR A 24 13.87 -16.13 4.18
N PHE A 25 14.42 -15.54 3.11
CA PHE A 25 13.96 -15.74 1.73
C PHE A 25 15.04 -15.34 0.73
N GLN A 26 14.83 -15.73 -0.53
CA GLN A 26 15.69 -15.35 -1.64
C GLN A 26 14.84 -14.91 -2.83
N VAL A 27 15.42 -14.06 -3.67
CA VAL A 27 14.82 -13.55 -4.90
C VAL A 27 15.81 -13.78 -6.04
N ASP A 28 15.37 -14.45 -7.08
CA ASP A 28 16.18 -14.74 -8.25
C ASP A 28 16.16 -13.57 -9.26
N THR A 29 17.20 -13.52 -10.11
CA THR A 29 17.33 -12.50 -11.16
C THR A 29 16.10 -12.52 -12.08
N GLY A 30 15.51 -11.33 -12.27
CA GLY A 30 14.33 -11.14 -13.12
C GLY A 30 13.00 -11.59 -12.48
N GLU A 31 13.01 -12.03 -11.21
CA GLU A 31 11.76 -12.30 -10.49
C GLU A 31 11.00 -11.01 -10.17
N ARG A 32 9.68 -11.12 -10.17
CA ARG A 32 8.75 -10.07 -9.72
C ARG A 32 7.99 -10.58 -8.51
N VAL A 33 8.33 -10.05 -7.35
CA VAL A 33 7.88 -10.56 -6.05
C VAL A 33 7.01 -9.50 -5.35
N GLY A 34 5.79 -9.87 -4.99
CA GLY A 34 4.94 -9.07 -4.11
C GLY A 34 5.25 -9.36 -2.64
N ILE A 35 5.55 -8.31 -1.87
CA ILE A 35 5.71 -8.40 -0.41
C ILE A 35 4.40 -7.98 0.23
N LEU A 36 3.65 -8.94 0.73
CA LEU A 36 2.33 -8.72 1.32
C LEU A 36 2.37 -8.89 2.84
N GLY A 37 1.35 -8.40 3.52
CA GLY A 37 1.20 -8.48 4.98
C GLY A 37 0.37 -7.33 5.52
N ARG A 38 -0.15 -7.48 6.73
CA ARG A 38 -0.91 -6.43 7.42
C ARG A 38 -0.08 -5.16 7.62
N ASN A 39 -0.76 -4.05 7.90
CA ASN A 39 -0.07 -2.84 8.34
C ASN A 39 0.71 -3.13 9.63
N GLY A 40 1.95 -2.65 9.71
CA GLY A 40 2.85 -2.96 10.81
C GLY A 40 3.59 -4.32 10.74
N ALA A 41 3.37 -5.14 9.70
CA ALA A 41 4.06 -6.43 9.54
C ALA A 41 5.55 -6.33 9.16
N GLY A 42 6.11 -5.11 9.05
CA GLY A 42 7.53 -4.90 8.77
C GLY A 42 7.89 -4.80 7.29
N LYS A 43 6.93 -4.61 6.38
CA LYS A 43 7.18 -4.50 4.93
C LYS A 43 8.16 -3.35 4.59
N THR A 44 7.83 -2.14 5.02
CA THR A 44 8.68 -0.95 4.79
C THR A 44 10.01 -1.05 5.57
N THR A 45 10.01 -1.63 6.78
CA THR A 45 11.22 -1.93 7.55
C THR A 45 12.15 -2.85 6.77
N LEU A 46 11.62 -3.92 6.16
CA LEU A 46 12.38 -4.80 5.29
C LEU A 46 13.03 -4.02 4.13
N PHE A 47 12.29 -3.14 3.44
CA PHE A 47 12.84 -2.34 2.34
C PHE A 47 13.92 -1.37 2.81
N ARG A 48 13.78 -0.75 3.98
CA ARG A 48 14.83 0.10 4.57
C ARG A 48 16.09 -0.68 4.91
N ILE A 49 15.96 -1.90 5.41
CA ILE A 49 17.10 -2.77 5.70
C ILE A 49 17.78 -3.21 4.39
N LEU A 50 17.01 -3.61 3.36
CA LEU A 50 17.55 -3.97 2.04
C LEU A 50 18.34 -2.84 1.39
N THR A 51 17.96 -1.58 1.65
CA THR A 51 18.64 -0.38 1.12
C THR A 51 19.76 0.14 2.02
N GLY A 52 19.99 -0.49 3.18
CA GLY A 52 20.99 -0.04 4.15
C GLY A 52 20.63 1.25 4.90
N GLN A 53 19.36 1.71 4.81
CA GLN A 53 18.88 2.88 5.56
C GLN A 53 18.63 2.56 7.02
N GLU A 54 18.44 1.30 7.33
CA GLU A 54 18.21 0.79 8.68
C GLU A 54 19.00 -0.48 8.90
N GLU A 55 19.61 -0.61 10.07
CA GLU A 55 20.36 -1.81 10.45
C GLU A 55 19.43 -2.86 11.07
N ALA A 56 19.66 -4.12 10.71
CA ALA A 56 19.02 -5.25 11.38
C ALA A 56 19.66 -5.51 12.74
N ASP A 57 18.88 -6.01 13.70
CA ASP A 57 19.42 -6.38 15.01
C ASP A 57 20.22 -7.69 14.94
N SER A 58 19.84 -8.60 14.02
CA SER A 58 20.59 -9.82 13.68
C SER A 58 20.20 -10.35 12.30
N GLY A 59 20.97 -11.29 11.79
CA GLY A 59 20.82 -11.85 10.44
C GLY A 59 21.64 -11.12 9.40
N GLU A 60 21.49 -11.51 8.14
CA GLU A 60 22.25 -10.92 7.04
C GLU A 60 21.39 -10.70 5.80
N VAL A 61 21.75 -9.64 5.08
CA VAL A 61 21.23 -9.33 3.74
C VAL A 61 22.39 -9.39 2.76
N ILE A 62 22.25 -10.20 1.72
CA ILE A 62 23.25 -10.36 0.66
C ILE A 62 22.61 -9.90 -0.65
N LEU A 63 23.18 -8.87 -1.24
CA LEU A 63 22.83 -8.39 -2.59
C LEU A 63 23.87 -8.90 -3.59
N SER A 64 23.43 -9.20 -4.81
CA SER A 64 24.33 -9.61 -5.89
C SER A 64 25.34 -8.51 -6.18
N PRO A 65 26.66 -8.82 -6.21
CA PRO A 65 27.68 -7.81 -6.43
C PRO A 65 27.50 -7.06 -7.76
N GLY A 66 27.72 -5.75 -7.74
CA GLY A 66 27.67 -4.89 -8.93
C GLY A 66 26.27 -4.51 -9.41
N LYS A 67 25.20 -4.93 -8.73
CA LYS A 67 23.82 -4.52 -9.04
C LYS A 67 23.43 -3.29 -8.23
N ARG A 68 22.83 -2.32 -8.93
CA ARG A 68 22.27 -1.12 -8.30
C ARG A 68 20.84 -1.38 -7.86
N LEU A 69 20.52 -0.94 -6.64
CA LEU A 69 19.21 -1.06 -6.05
C LEU A 69 18.55 0.31 -5.98
N GLY A 70 17.31 0.41 -6.44
CA GLY A 70 16.51 1.63 -6.38
C GLY A 70 15.27 1.45 -5.51
N LEU A 71 14.99 2.43 -4.64
CA LEU A 71 13.80 2.44 -3.77
C LEU A 71 12.94 3.68 -4.03
N ILE A 72 11.65 3.48 -4.28
CA ILE A 72 10.72 4.57 -4.62
C ILE A 72 10.35 5.46 -3.42
N SER A 73 10.27 4.92 -2.21
CA SER A 73 9.81 5.67 -1.03
C SER A 73 10.78 6.77 -0.58
N GLN A 74 11.99 6.77 -1.10
CA GLN A 74 13.02 7.75 -0.74
C GLN A 74 13.06 8.89 -1.76
N ILE A 75 12.51 10.05 -1.37
CA ILE A 75 12.65 11.28 -2.13
C ILE A 75 13.94 11.96 -1.67
N PRO A 76 14.99 12.06 -2.52
CA PRO A 76 16.21 12.78 -2.16
C PRO A 76 15.93 14.25 -1.88
N VAL A 77 16.79 14.85 -1.05
CA VAL A 77 16.75 16.30 -0.84
C VAL A 77 17.52 16.95 -1.99
N TYR A 78 16.84 17.78 -2.76
CA TYR A 78 17.43 18.49 -3.88
C TYR A 78 17.79 19.93 -3.46
N PRO A 79 18.78 20.56 -4.14
CA PRO A 79 19.11 21.96 -3.93
C PRO A 79 17.91 22.88 -4.15
N ALA A 80 17.86 24.01 -3.43
CA ALA A 80 16.84 25.02 -3.62
C ALA A 80 16.83 25.54 -5.07
N GLY A 81 15.64 25.65 -5.66
CA GLY A 81 15.48 26.15 -7.03
C GLY A 81 15.51 25.08 -8.12
N TYR A 82 15.73 23.79 -7.78
CA TYR A 82 15.63 22.72 -8.77
C TYR A 82 14.19 22.64 -9.31
N THR A 83 14.09 22.63 -10.62
CA THR A 83 12.85 22.33 -11.33
C THR A 83 12.59 20.82 -11.36
N VAL A 84 11.39 20.43 -11.76
CA VAL A 84 11.08 19.01 -12.02
C VAL A 84 12.01 18.43 -13.09
N GLU A 85 12.29 19.20 -14.15
CA GLU A 85 13.22 18.77 -15.20
C GLU A 85 14.62 18.52 -14.64
N ASP A 86 15.13 19.40 -13.77
CA ASP A 86 16.45 19.22 -13.15
C ASP A 86 16.51 17.95 -12.31
N VAL A 87 15.44 17.68 -11.52
CA VAL A 87 15.33 16.45 -10.72
C VAL A 87 15.34 15.20 -11.60
N LEU A 88 14.56 15.18 -12.68
CA LEU A 88 14.54 14.04 -13.60
C LEU A 88 15.91 13.81 -14.25
N ARG A 89 16.60 14.89 -14.63
CA ARG A 89 17.92 14.82 -15.25
C ARG A 89 19.04 14.35 -14.33
N THR A 90 18.84 14.39 -12.99
CA THR A 90 19.80 13.77 -12.04
C THR A 90 19.94 12.26 -12.23
N ALA A 91 18.94 11.60 -12.84
CA ALA A 91 19.02 10.19 -13.18
C ALA A 91 20.17 9.85 -14.15
N PHE A 92 20.68 10.84 -14.89
CA PHE A 92 21.71 10.70 -15.90
C PHE A 92 23.05 11.33 -15.47
N ASP A 93 23.25 11.67 -14.20
CA ASP A 93 24.47 12.36 -13.74
C ASP A 93 25.72 11.53 -13.99
N ASP A 94 25.66 10.20 -13.85
CA ASP A 94 26.78 9.30 -14.21
C ASP A 94 27.11 9.38 -15.71
N LEU A 95 26.08 9.38 -16.57
CA LEU A 95 26.27 9.50 -18.02
C LEU A 95 26.82 10.86 -18.41
N LYS A 96 26.35 11.94 -17.79
CA LYS A 96 26.89 13.29 -18.01
C LYS A 96 28.34 13.41 -17.56
N ALA A 97 28.71 12.77 -16.44
CA ALA A 97 30.09 12.72 -15.98
C ALA A 97 30.99 11.98 -16.99
N MET A 98 30.50 10.83 -17.52
CA MET A 98 31.19 10.09 -18.57
C MET A 98 31.37 10.93 -19.86
N GLU A 99 30.33 11.65 -20.28
CA GLU A 99 30.37 12.55 -21.44
C GLU A 99 31.39 13.67 -21.26
N ALA A 100 31.41 14.32 -20.09
CA ALA A 100 32.39 15.35 -19.77
C ALA A 100 33.83 14.80 -19.79
N GLU A 101 34.05 13.58 -19.26
CA GLU A 101 35.33 12.91 -19.30
C GLU A 101 35.76 12.55 -20.75
N LEU A 102 34.82 12.05 -21.59
CA LEU A 102 35.05 11.78 -23.00
C LEU A 102 35.49 13.03 -23.74
N HIS A 103 34.85 14.18 -23.50
CA HIS A 103 35.27 15.45 -24.08
C HIS A 103 36.69 15.86 -23.64
N GLN A 104 37.02 15.75 -22.35
CA GLN A 104 38.33 16.06 -21.83
C GLN A 104 39.45 15.18 -22.45
N ILE A 105 39.18 13.87 -22.60
CA ILE A 105 40.12 12.93 -23.22
C ILE A 105 40.23 13.24 -24.69
N SER A 106 39.16 13.53 -25.40
CA SER A 106 39.15 13.90 -26.82
C SER A 106 40.05 15.08 -27.11
N ASP A 107 40.02 16.12 -26.26
CA ASP A 107 40.87 17.31 -26.41
C ASP A 107 42.39 17.00 -26.23
N GLN A 108 42.71 15.89 -25.54
CA GLN A 108 44.07 15.45 -25.25
C GLN A 108 44.58 14.37 -26.22
N LEU A 109 43.73 13.76 -27.05
CA LEU A 109 44.08 12.67 -27.97
C LEU A 109 45.16 13.07 -29.04
N GLY A 110 45.39 14.36 -29.24
CA GLY A 110 46.46 14.85 -30.15
C GLY A 110 47.90 14.47 -29.75
N SER A 111 48.11 13.91 -28.55
CA SER A 111 49.42 13.53 -28.00
C SER A 111 49.91 12.14 -28.44
N GLY A 112 49.07 11.31 -29.09
CA GLY A 112 49.44 9.96 -29.53
C GLY A 112 49.58 8.92 -28.39
N ASP A 113 49.05 9.21 -27.21
CA ASP A 113 49.09 8.33 -26.03
C ASP A 113 48.11 7.15 -26.20
N LYS A 114 48.69 5.93 -26.26
CA LYS A 114 47.91 4.69 -26.44
C LYS A 114 47.02 4.34 -25.21
N ASP A 115 47.46 4.71 -24.01
CA ASP A 115 46.67 4.42 -22.78
C ASP A 115 45.47 5.34 -22.72
N LEU A 116 45.61 6.57 -23.16
CA LEU A 116 44.51 7.54 -23.26
C LEU A 116 43.47 7.11 -24.29
N LEU A 117 43.91 6.58 -25.44
CA LEU A 117 42.99 6.03 -26.45
C LEU A 117 42.21 4.83 -25.92
N ALA A 118 42.90 3.89 -25.27
CA ALA A 118 42.23 2.71 -24.67
C ALA A 118 41.25 3.08 -23.54
N ARG A 119 41.50 4.19 -22.82
CA ARG A 119 40.57 4.74 -21.84
C ARG A 119 39.36 5.37 -22.51
N TYR A 120 39.55 6.12 -23.58
CA TYR A 120 38.47 6.70 -24.39
C TYR A 120 37.56 5.63 -24.95
N ASP A 121 38.10 4.59 -25.60
CA ASP A 121 37.29 3.50 -26.17
C ASP A 121 36.44 2.77 -25.10
N ARG A 122 37.03 2.51 -23.93
CA ARG A 122 36.28 1.87 -22.82
C ARG A 122 35.18 2.76 -22.29
N LEU A 123 35.43 4.05 -22.12
CA LEU A 123 34.47 5.00 -21.60
C LEU A 123 33.35 5.25 -22.60
N GLN A 124 33.68 5.34 -23.90
CA GLN A 124 32.71 5.48 -24.97
C GLN A 124 31.79 4.25 -25.06
N ALA A 125 32.34 3.04 -24.98
CA ALA A 125 31.53 1.80 -24.95
C ALA A 125 30.61 1.75 -23.72
N ALA A 126 31.08 2.23 -22.55
CA ALA A 126 30.26 2.31 -21.35
C ALA A 126 29.12 3.35 -21.48
N TYR A 127 29.42 4.51 -22.07
CA TYR A 127 28.46 5.57 -22.35
C TYR A 127 27.38 5.10 -23.34
N GLU A 128 27.75 4.42 -24.42
CA GLU A 128 26.79 3.81 -25.36
C GLU A 128 25.94 2.72 -24.69
N ALA A 129 26.59 1.81 -23.96
CA ALA A 129 25.91 0.73 -23.27
C ALA A 129 24.89 1.25 -22.18
N GLY A 130 25.21 2.39 -21.56
CA GLY A 130 24.34 3.10 -20.62
C GLY A 130 23.21 3.88 -21.29
N GLY A 131 23.17 3.95 -22.63
CA GLY A 131 22.16 4.70 -23.40
C GLY A 131 22.37 6.20 -23.39
N GLY A 132 23.64 6.66 -23.36
CA GLY A 132 24.00 8.08 -23.33
C GLY A 132 23.43 8.90 -24.49
N TYR A 133 23.29 8.31 -25.69
CA TYR A 133 22.64 8.95 -26.83
C TYR A 133 21.12 8.93 -26.82
N GLU A 134 20.48 8.20 -25.90
CA GLU A 134 19.04 8.03 -25.82
C GLU A 134 18.38 8.80 -24.67
N ILE A 135 19.15 9.62 -23.94
CA ILE A 135 18.72 10.33 -22.72
C ILE A 135 17.40 11.08 -22.96
N GLU A 136 17.32 11.92 -24.01
CA GLU A 136 16.11 12.72 -24.29
C GLU A 136 14.91 11.83 -24.66
N THR A 137 15.11 10.77 -25.44
CA THR A 137 14.06 9.84 -25.85
C THR A 137 13.52 9.08 -24.65
N ARG A 138 14.40 8.61 -23.75
CA ARG A 138 14.01 7.93 -22.51
C ARG A 138 13.24 8.86 -21.58
N LEU A 139 13.73 10.10 -21.42
CA LEU A 139 13.08 11.13 -20.60
C LEU A 139 11.67 11.41 -21.11
N GLU A 140 11.50 11.69 -22.41
CA GLU A 140 10.18 11.98 -23.00
C GLU A 140 9.24 10.79 -22.89
N LYS A 141 9.70 9.56 -23.13
CA LYS A 141 8.90 8.34 -23.04
C LYS A 141 8.35 8.13 -21.61
N ILE A 142 9.19 8.28 -20.61
CA ILE A 142 8.79 8.05 -19.20
C ILE A 142 7.90 9.19 -18.71
N CYS A 143 8.20 10.43 -19.07
CA CYS A 143 7.35 11.57 -18.74
C CYS A 143 5.96 11.45 -19.36
N ALA A 144 5.87 11.07 -20.63
CA ALA A 144 4.58 10.85 -21.30
C ALA A 144 3.78 9.71 -20.63
N GLY A 145 4.45 8.61 -20.27
CA GLY A 145 3.82 7.47 -19.61
C GLY A 145 3.27 7.78 -18.23
N LEU A 146 3.96 8.62 -17.46
CA LEU A 146 3.54 9.03 -16.12
C LEU A 146 2.74 10.36 -16.10
N GLY A 147 2.32 10.86 -17.26
CA GLY A 147 1.51 12.08 -17.36
C GLY A 147 2.24 13.34 -16.87
N ILE A 148 3.57 13.43 -17.08
CA ILE A 148 4.40 14.58 -16.71
C ILE A 148 4.53 15.49 -17.93
N GLU A 149 3.63 16.45 -18.06
CA GLU A 149 3.61 17.39 -19.17
C GLU A 149 4.81 18.34 -19.15
N ARG A 150 5.19 18.88 -20.33
CA ARG A 150 6.32 19.82 -20.44
C ARG A 150 6.15 21.07 -19.58
N ALA A 151 4.96 21.66 -19.56
CA ALA A 151 4.67 22.83 -18.75
C ALA A 151 4.80 22.57 -17.23
N PHE A 152 4.61 21.28 -16.80
CA PHE A 152 4.79 20.87 -15.43
C PHE A 152 6.25 20.76 -15.04
N ARG A 153 7.14 20.45 -15.99
CA ARG A 153 8.59 20.24 -15.74
C ARG A 153 9.31 21.52 -15.34
N ASP A 154 8.80 22.69 -15.71
CA ASP A 154 9.36 23.99 -15.34
C ASP A 154 9.00 24.41 -13.90
N LYS A 155 8.10 23.70 -13.22
CA LYS A 155 7.73 23.99 -11.82
C LYS A 155 8.89 23.68 -10.87
N ASN A 156 9.01 24.48 -9.82
CA ASN A 156 9.95 24.22 -8.75
C ASN A 156 9.54 22.96 -7.99
N PHE A 157 10.46 21.99 -7.86
CA PHE A 157 10.20 20.73 -7.19
C PHE A 157 9.80 20.90 -5.71
N ALA A 158 10.33 21.92 -5.02
CA ALA A 158 9.99 22.20 -3.63
C ALA A 158 8.51 22.50 -3.42
N ASP A 159 7.87 23.16 -4.41
CA ASP A 159 6.48 23.63 -4.35
C ASP A 159 5.45 22.55 -4.67
N LEU A 160 5.90 21.35 -5.09
CA LEU A 160 5.02 20.24 -5.42
C LEU A 160 4.36 19.63 -4.18
N SER A 161 3.16 19.11 -4.36
CA SER A 161 2.48 18.26 -3.37
C SER A 161 3.25 16.95 -3.14
N GLY A 162 3.00 16.28 -2.01
CA GLY A 162 3.64 15.00 -1.69
C GLY A 162 3.44 13.93 -2.78
N GLY A 163 2.23 13.84 -3.33
CA GLY A 163 1.92 12.90 -4.41
C GLY A 163 2.63 13.21 -5.72
N GLU A 164 2.71 14.51 -6.10
CA GLU A 164 3.48 14.93 -7.28
C GLU A 164 4.96 14.63 -7.11
N LYS A 165 5.54 14.88 -5.93
CA LYS A 165 6.93 14.52 -5.60
C LYS A 165 7.18 13.02 -5.73
N THR A 166 6.25 12.19 -5.25
CA THR A 166 6.35 10.73 -5.36
C THR A 166 6.33 10.29 -6.83
N ARG A 167 5.43 10.85 -7.65
CA ARG A 167 5.35 10.57 -9.09
C ARG A 167 6.64 10.96 -9.84
N ILE A 168 7.20 12.14 -9.55
CA ILE A 168 8.47 12.56 -10.15
C ILE A 168 9.63 11.68 -9.70
N ASN A 169 9.67 11.28 -8.42
CA ASN A 169 10.71 10.37 -7.93
C ASN A 169 10.60 8.97 -8.56
N LEU A 170 9.38 8.48 -8.81
CA LEU A 170 9.16 7.24 -9.57
C LEU A 170 9.74 7.37 -10.99
N ALA A 171 9.43 8.45 -11.71
CA ALA A 171 9.97 8.70 -13.03
C ALA A 171 11.50 8.72 -13.02
N ARG A 172 12.10 9.43 -12.09
CA ARG A 172 13.56 9.49 -11.93
C ARG A 172 14.15 8.11 -11.65
N LEU A 173 13.53 7.33 -10.77
CA LEU A 173 14.01 5.99 -10.43
C LEU A 173 14.00 5.05 -11.64
N ILE A 174 12.95 5.12 -12.44
CA ILE A 174 12.83 4.37 -13.69
C ILE A 174 13.91 4.80 -14.69
N LEU A 175 14.22 6.11 -14.76
CA LEU A 175 15.29 6.65 -15.62
C LEU A 175 16.69 6.19 -15.22
N VAL A 176 16.95 5.98 -13.93
CA VAL A 176 18.25 5.46 -13.42
C VAL A 176 18.55 4.05 -13.93
N ASP A 177 17.53 3.28 -14.34
CA ASP A 177 17.66 1.92 -14.87
C ASP A 177 18.45 0.99 -13.95
N THR A 178 17.95 0.86 -12.72
CA THR A 178 18.52 -0.02 -11.69
C THR A 178 18.24 -1.48 -12.00
N GLU A 179 19.14 -2.40 -11.61
CA GLU A 179 18.95 -3.82 -11.84
C GLU A 179 17.99 -4.47 -10.82
N ILE A 180 17.81 -3.84 -9.66
CA ILE A 180 16.87 -4.25 -8.60
C ILE A 180 15.99 -3.05 -8.26
N LEU A 181 14.68 -3.20 -8.42
CA LEU A 181 13.70 -2.15 -8.19
C LEU A 181 12.82 -2.51 -6.99
N LEU A 182 12.84 -1.66 -5.97
CA LEU A 182 11.95 -1.75 -4.80
C LEU A 182 10.86 -0.68 -4.90
N LEU A 183 9.61 -1.13 -4.97
CA LEU A 183 8.44 -0.27 -5.11
C LEU A 183 7.58 -0.38 -3.85
N ASP A 184 7.50 0.70 -3.07
CA ASP A 184 6.63 0.79 -1.89
C ASP A 184 5.42 1.65 -2.22
N GLU A 185 4.24 1.01 -2.35
CA GLU A 185 2.96 1.60 -2.73
C GLU A 185 3.05 2.49 -4.00
N PRO A 186 3.55 1.97 -5.13
CA PRO A 186 3.84 2.79 -6.31
C PRO A 186 2.59 3.35 -7.00
N THR A 187 1.42 2.74 -6.79
CA THR A 187 0.14 3.18 -7.38
C THR A 187 -0.50 4.34 -6.61
N ASN A 188 -0.07 4.59 -5.37
CA ASN A 188 -0.57 5.73 -4.62
C ASN A 188 -0.24 7.03 -5.36
N HIS A 189 -1.24 7.91 -5.51
CA HIS A 189 -1.13 9.20 -6.20
C HIS A 189 -0.96 9.13 -7.74
N LEU A 190 -1.01 7.95 -8.36
CA LEU A 190 -1.11 7.80 -9.80
C LEU A 190 -2.58 7.80 -10.23
N ASP A 191 -2.85 8.39 -11.38
CA ASP A 191 -4.13 8.20 -12.06
C ASP A 191 -4.16 6.85 -12.78
N LEU A 192 -5.32 6.51 -13.32
CA LEU A 192 -5.53 5.21 -13.97
C LEU A 192 -4.58 5.00 -15.16
N ASN A 193 -4.35 6.04 -15.97
CA ASN A 193 -3.49 5.95 -17.16
C ASN A 193 -2.04 5.70 -16.76
N ALA A 194 -1.52 6.43 -15.78
CA ALA A 194 -0.16 6.24 -15.26
C ALA A 194 0.00 4.87 -14.58
N THR A 195 -1.04 4.37 -13.90
CA THR A 195 -1.02 3.04 -13.29
C THR A 195 -0.95 1.95 -14.35
N VAL A 196 -1.78 1.99 -15.39
CA VAL A 196 -1.74 1.03 -16.51
C VAL A 196 -0.40 1.06 -17.24
N TRP A 197 0.16 2.25 -17.45
CA TRP A 197 1.49 2.38 -18.03
C TRP A 197 2.58 1.76 -17.15
N LEU A 198 2.52 1.96 -15.82
CA LEU A 198 3.46 1.36 -14.87
C LEU A 198 3.35 -0.16 -14.83
N GLU A 199 2.13 -0.71 -14.89
CA GLU A 199 1.90 -2.14 -15.00
C GLU A 199 2.60 -2.72 -16.23
N ASP A 200 2.41 -2.09 -17.40
CA ASP A 200 3.06 -2.50 -18.65
C ASP A 200 4.59 -2.38 -18.56
N TYR A 201 5.10 -1.28 -18.02
CA TYR A 201 6.54 -1.09 -17.82
C TYR A 201 7.14 -2.21 -16.96
N ILE A 202 6.55 -2.50 -15.78
CA ILE A 202 7.05 -3.55 -14.87
C ILE A 202 6.95 -4.93 -15.52
N SER A 203 5.89 -5.19 -16.29
CA SER A 203 5.71 -6.48 -16.95
C SER A 203 6.83 -6.79 -17.96
N HIS A 204 7.43 -5.75 -18.57
CA HIS A 204 8.53 -5.84 -19.54
C HIS A 204 9.91 -5.55 -18.94
N TYR A 205 9.98 -5.19 -17.66
CA TYR A 205 11.21 -4.90 -16.98
C TYR A 205 12.10 -6.14 -16.86
N LYS A 206 13.38 -6.01 -17.25
CA LYS A 206 14.32 -7.15 -17.29
C LYS A 206 15.00 -7.43 -15.96
N GLY A 207 15.03 -6.46 -15.07
CA GLY A 207 15.61 -6.57 -13.74
C GLY A 207 14.67 -7.27 -12.74
N THR A 208 15.12 -7.34 -11.51
CA THR A 208 14.37 -7.91 -10.39
C THR A 208 13.50 -6.84 -9.74
N VAL A 209 12.26 -7.17 -9.43
CA VAL A 209 11.29 -6.22 -8.85
C VAL A 209 10.71 -6.79 -7.56
N LEU A 210 10.78 -6.02 -6.48
CA LEU A 210 10.02 -6.27 -5.26
C LEU A 210 8.98 -5.17 -5.10
N VAL A 211 7.73 -5.56 -4.91
CA VAL A 211 6.60 -4.63 -4.80
C VAL A 211 5.89 -4.83 -3.47
N ILE A 212 5.72 -3.76 -2.72
CA ILE A 212 4.72 -3.64 -1.67
C ILE A 212 3.55 -2.86 -2.27
N SER A 213 2.37 -3.45 -2.32
CA SER A 213 1.16 -2.75 -2.75
C SER A 213 -0.07 -3.35 -2.10
N HIS A 214 -1.08 -2.51 -1.93
CA HIS A 214 -2.43 -2.89 -1.53
C HIS A 214 -3.40 -2.87 -2.72
N ASP A 215 -2.91 -2.64 -3.93
CA ASP A 215 -3.69 -2.72 -5.15
C ASP A 215 -3.61 -4.14 -5.74
N ARG A 216 -4.70 -4.90 -5.58
CA ARG A 216 -4.77 -6.29 -6.04
C ARG A 216 -4.72 -6.44 -7.55
N TYR A 217 -5.27 -5.48 -8.30
CA TYR A 217 -5.25 -5.51 -9.78
C TYR A 217 -3.84 -5.27 -10.29
N PHE A 218 -3.16 -4.29 -9.73
CA PHE A 218 -1.75 -4.02 -10.01
C PHE A 218 -0.87 -5.24 -9.69
N LEU A 219 -1.01 -5.82 -8.50
CA LEU A 219 -0.27 -7.01 -8.10
C LEU A 219 -0.54 -8.19 -9.03
N ASP A 220 -1.80 -8.41 -9.40
CA ASP A 220 -2.19 -9.57 -10.24
C ASP A 220 -1.53 -9.52 -11.63
N ARG A 221 -1.30 -8.33 -12.17
CA ARG A 221 -0.66 -8.12 -13.47
C ARG A 221 0.86 -8.06 -13.42
N THR A 222 1.43 -7.65 -12.28
CA THR A 222 2.86 -7.31 -12.23
C THR A 222 3.72 -8.38 -11.57
N ILE A 223 3.19 -9.16 -10.61
CA ILE A 223 3.99 -10.12 -9.85
C ILE A 223 3.77 -11.55 -10.30
N SER A 224 4.79 -12.39 -10.09
CA SER A 224 4.76 -13.83 -10.36
C SER A 224 4.88 -14.69 -9.11
N ARG A 225 5.22 -14.08 -7.96
CA ARG A 225 5.39 -14.75 -6.68
C ARG A 225 5.04 -13.80 -5.55
N VAL A 226 4.50 -14.35 -4.45
CA VAL A 226 4.17 -13.61 -3.24
C VAL A 226 5.00 -14.11 -2.07
N VAL A 227 5.53 -13.18 -1.29
CA VAL A 227 6.10 -13.40 0.03
C VAL A 227 5.23 -12.66 1.04
N GLU A 228 4.47 -13.40 1.83
CA GLU A 228 3.63 -12.82 2.88
C GLU A 228 4.41 -12.72 4.19
N LEU A 229 4.50 -11.51 4.75
CA LEU A 229 5.04 -11.28 6.08
C LEU A 229 3.94 -11.46 7.12
N LYS A 230 4.10 -12.46 7.99
CA LYS A 230 3.14 -12.78 9.05
C LYS A 230 3.87 -13.16 10.32
N ASN A 231 3.56 -12.45 11.41
CA ASN A 231 4.18 -12.67 12.73
C ASN A 231 5.73 -12.71 12.66
N GLY A 232 6.32 -11.76 11.92
CA GLY A 232 7.77 -11.64 11.74
C GLY A 232 8.40 -12.66 10.78
N ARG A 233 7.64 -13.58 10.20
CA ARG A 233 8.12 -14.67 9.31
C ARG A 233 7.57 -14.55 7.90
N ALA A 234 8.21 -15.27 6.94
CA ALA A 234 7.77 -15.32 5.56
C ALA A 234 6.95 -16.58 5.25
N GLU A 235 5.82 -16.42 4.59
CA GLU A 235 5.10 -17.49 3.90
C GLU A 235 5.18 -17.26 2.37
N PHE A 236 5.32 -18.36 1.60
CA PHE A 236 5.58 -18.29 0.16
C PHE A 236 4.43 -18.84 -0.66
N TYR A 237 4.14 -18.13 -1.77
CA TYR A 237 3.12 -18.52 -2.74
C TYR A 237 3.66 -18.33 -4.15
N ALA A 238 3.66 -19.40 -4.96
CA ALA A 238 4.20 -19.42 -6.31
C ALA A 238 3.11 -19.03 -7.33
N GLY A 239 2.80 -17.76 -7.44
CA GLY A 239 1.79 -17.21 -8.33
C GLY A 239 1.54 -15.73 -8.10
N ASN A 240 0.61 -15.16 -8.87
CA ASN A 240 0.14 -13.80 -8.73
C ASN A 240 -0.80 -13.62 -7.52
N TYR A 241 -1.41 -12.44 -7.39
CA TYR A 241 -2.30 -12.15 -6.27
C TYR A 241 -3.54 -13.06 -6.23
N SER A 242 -4.18 -13.30 -7.37
CA SER A 242 -5.35 -14.20 -7.44
C SER A 242 -5.02 -15.62 -6.98
N PHE A 243 -3.87 -16.17 -7.40
CA PHE A 243 -3.40 -17.45 -6.90
C PHE A 243 -3.14 -17.43 -5.38
N TYR A 244 -2.47 -16.38 -4.88
CA TYR A 244 -2.22 -16.20 -3.45
C TYR A 244 -3.51 -16.20 -2.64
N ALA A 245 -4.53 -15.43 -3.05
CA ALA A 245 -5.80 -15.33 -2.33
C ALA A 245 -6.49 -16.70 -2.17
N VAL A 246 -6.57 -17.47 -3.26
CA VAL A 246 -7.17 -18.81 -3.26
C VAL A 246 -6.34 -19.80 -2.43
N GLU A 247 -5.03 -19.82 -2.62
CA GLU A 247 -4.13 -20.76 -1.94
C GLU A 247 -4.06 -20.47 -0.43
N LYS A 248 -4.06 -19.20 -0.02
CA LYS A 248 -4.11 -18.80 1.39
C LYS A 248 -5.39 -19.27 2.07
N GLU A 249 -6.55 -19.13 1.40
CA GLU A 249 -7.81 -19.62 1.93
C GLU A 249 -7.82 -21.15 2.03
N ARG A 250 -7.29 -21.85 1.02
CA ARG A 250 -7.14 -23.31 1.03
C ARG A 250 -6.30 -23.79 2.22
N ARG A 251 -5.10 -23.18 2.43
CA ARG A 251 -4.21 -23.50 3.55
C ARG A 251 -4.87 -23.25 4.90
N TYR A 252 -5.58 -22.12 5.03
CA TYR A 252 -6.34 -21.79 6.24
C TYR A 252 -7.41 -22.85 6.55
N LEU A 253 -8.22 -23.24 5.55
CA LEU A 253 -9.26 -24.23 5.72
C LEU A 253 -8.69 -25.63 6.05
N GLU A 254 -7.58 -26.01 5.44
CA GLU A 254 -6.86 -27.26 5.75
C GLU A 254 -6.35 -27.26 7.19
N GLN A 255 -5.67 -26.18 7.63
CA GLN A 255 -5.19 -26.04 9.00
C GLN A 255 -6.37 -26.06 10.00
N LEU A 256 -7.48 -25.40 9.69
CA LEU A 256 -8.67 -25.39 10.54
C LEU A 256 -9.31 -26.80 10.66
N ARG A 257 -9.37 -27.55 9.56
CA ARG A 257 -9.85 -28.94 9.55
C ARG A 257 -8.95 -29.83 10.39
N GLN A 258 -7.64 -29.69 10.22
CA GLN A 258 -6.64 -30.46 10.99
C GLN A 258 -6.76 -30.14 12.48
N TYR A 259 -6.81 -28.84 12.85
CA TYR A 259 -6.99 -28.40 14.23
C TYR A 259 -8.26 -28.95 14.86
N LYS A 260 -9.41 -28.84 14.17
CA LYS A 260 -10.69 -29.38 14.67
C LYS A 260 -10.63 -30.90 14.88
N LYS A 261 -10.00 -31.64 13.97
CA LYS A 261 -9.81 -33.08 14.09
C LYS A 261 -8.94 -33.45 15.30
N GLU A 262 -7.83 -32.75 15.50
CA GLU A 262 -6.94 -32.94 16.64
C GLU A 262 -7.66 -32.62 17.97
N GLN A 263 -8.39 -31.50 18.03
CA GLN A 263 -9.14 -31.11 19.23
C GLN A 263 -10.26 -32.10 19.59
N ALA A 264 -10.98 -32.65 18.61
CA ALA A 264 -11.98 -33.68 18.84
C ALA A 264 -11.34 -34.97 19.39
N GLU A 265 -10.19 -35.39 18.86
CA GLU A 265 -9.47 -36.57 19.36
C GLU A 265 -8.90 -36.32 20.77
N ILE A 266 -8.33 -35.12 21.02
CA ILE A 266 -7.85 -34.72 22.36
C ILE A 266 -9.00 -34.74 23.38
N GLN A 267 -10.16 -34.19 23.02
CA GLN A 267 -11.32 -34.19 23.91
C GLN A 267 -11.79 -35.62 24.24
N ARG A 268 -11.87 -36.49 23.24
CA ARG A 268 -12.21 -37.89 23.43
C ARG A 268 -11.22 -38.62 24.34
N LEU A 269 -9.91 -38.43 24.10
CA LEU A 269 -8.86 -39.05 24.89
C LEU A 269 -8.80 -38.51 26.32
N SER A 270 -9.01 -37.20 26.50
CA SER A 270 -9.06 -36.55 27.82
C SER A 270 -10.20 -37.08 28.65
N GLU A 271 -11.38 -37.25 28.06
CA GLU A 271 -12.53 -37.85 28.77
C GLU A 271 -12.25 -39.30 29.16
N THR A 272 -11.63 -40.08 28.27
CA THR A 272 -11.22 -41.48 28.58
C THR A 272 -10.21 -41.51 29.73
N ALA A 273 -9.19 -40.62 29.71
CA ALA A 273 -8.19 -40.53 30.78
C ALA A 273 -8.82 -40.11 32.11
N ARG A 274 -9.77 -39.17 32.10
CA ARG A 274 -10.52 -38.73 33.28
C ARG A 274 -11.27 -39.88 33.94
N ILE A 275 -12.05 -40.64 33.15
CA ILE A 275 -12.78 -41.83 33.65
C ILE A 275 -11.82 -42.87 34.24
N MET A 276 -10.68 -43.09 33.62
CA MET A 276 -9.67 -44.05 34.15
C MET A 276 -9.05 -43.60 35.49
N HIS A 277 -8.83 -42.29 35.68
CA HIS A 277 -8.37 -41.72 36.93
C HIS A 277 -9.44 -41.80 38.03
N GLU A 278 -10.73 -41.60 37.71
CA GLU A 278 -11.83 -41.74 38.66
C GLU A 278 -11.96 -43.13 39.26
N HIS A 279 -11.64 -44.19 38.49
CA HIS A 279 -11.62 -45.56 38.98
C HIS A 279 -10.42 -45.95 39.86
N ASN A 280 -9.42 -45.09 40.00
CA ASN A 280 -8.29 -45.07 40.92
C ASN A 280 -7.56 -46.40 41.15
N THR A 281 -7.40 -47.24 40.12
CA THR A 281 -6.57 -48.45 40.16
C THR A 281 -5.21 -48.18 39.54
N GLU A 282 -4.12 -48.79 40.08
CA GLU A 282 -2.75 -48.55 39.59
C GLU A 282 -2.61 -48.82 38.10
N HIS A 283 -3.26 -49.88 37.59
CA HIS A 283 -3.23 -50.26 36.19
C HIS A 283 -3.94 -49.22 35.29
N LEU A 284 -5.09 -48.69 35.71
CA LEU A 284 -5.84 -47.67 34.96
C LEU A 284 -5.14 -46.33 35.00
N ASN A 285 -4.52 -45.97 36.11
CA ASN A 285 -3.70 -44.76 36.20
C ASN A 285 -2.50 -44.81 35.24
N LYS A 286 -1.77 -45.96 35.13
CA LYS A 286 -0.69 -46.12 34.15
C LYS A 286 -1.17 -45.93 32.71
N ARG A 287 -2.38 -46.42 32.39
CA ARG A 287 -3.01 -46.22 31.08
C ARG A 287 -3.40 -44.79 30.84
N ALA A 288 -4.00 -44.12 31.82
CA ALA A 288 -4.34 -42.71 31.72
C ALA A 288 -3.12 -41.84 31.44
N PHE A 289 -2.00 -42.02 32.14
CA PHE A 289 -0.74 -41.34 31.83
C PHE A 289 -0.19 -41.61 30.42
N SER A 290 -0.38 -42.83 29.91
CA SER A 290 -0.03 -43.12 28.50
C SER A 290 -0.89 -42.33 27.49
N ILE A 291 -2.19 -42.16 27.80
CA ILE A 291 -3.10 -41.39 26.98
C ILE A 291 -2.74 -39.90 27.04
N GLU A 292 -2.40 -39.36 28.23
CA GLU A 292 -1.95 -37.99 28.40
C GLU A 292 -0.67 -37.66 27.61
N LYS A 293 0.30 -38.60 27.59
CA LYS A 293 1.48 -38.47 26.71
C LYS A 293 1.11 -38.44 25.23
N ARG A 294 0.08 -39.24 24.85
CA ARG A 294 -0.44 -39.20 23.46
C ARG A 294 -1.10 -37.88 23.14
N ILE A 295 -1.91 -37.30 24.07
CA ILE A 295 -2.53 -36.00 23.93
C ILE A 295 -1.47 -34.90 23.73
N ALA A 296 -0.40 -34.91 24.55
CA ALA A 296 0.71 -33.96 24.41
C ALA A 296 1.40 -34.01 23.03
N ARG A 297 1.42 -35.19 22.38
CA ARG A 297 1.95 -35.35 21.02
C ARG A 297 0.96 -34.93 19.93
N LEU A 298 -0.35 -35.01 20.18
CA LEU A 298 -1.39 -34.62 19.22
C LEU A 298 -1.60 -33.10 19.18
N ASN A 299 -1.36 -32.39 20.26
CA ASN A 299 -1.55 -30.94 20.34
C ASN A 299 -0.40 -30.15 19.68
N GLN A 300 -0.16 -30.40 18.38
CA GLN A 300 0.93 -29.79 17.61
C GLN A 300 0.45 -28.70 16.64
N THR A 301 -0.80 -28.78 16.19
CA THR A 301 -1.36 -27.77 15.28
C THR A 301 -1.83 -26.56 16.06
N ALA A 302 -1.17 -25.40 15.84
CA ALA A 302 -1.64 -24.14 16.40
C ALA A 302 -3.04 -23.81 15.88
N ARG A 303 -3.89 -23.28 16.74
CA ARG A 303 -5.19 -22.77 16.30
C ARG A 303 -4.96 -21.72 15.22
N PRO A 304 -5.54 -21.88 14.01
CA PRO A 304 -5.42 -20.85 12.98
C PRO A 304 -5.99 -19.54 13.52
N GLU A 305 -5.29 -18.45 13.26
CA GLU A 305 -5.80 -17.12 13.61
C GLU A 305 -7.10 -16.89 12.85
N GLU A 306 -8.18 -16.62 13.57
CA GLU A 306 -9.44 -16.21 12.95
C GLU A 306 -9.19 -14.94 12.13
N ARG A 307 -9.47 -14.99 10.83
CA ARG A 307 -9.58 -13.77 10.05
C ARG A 307 -10.72 -12.95 10.65
N LYS A 308 -10.37 -11.95 11.45
CA LYS A 308 -11.35 -10.99 11.94
C LYS A 308 -11.77 -10.13 10.75
N LYS A 309 -12.83 -10.55 10.05
CA LYS A 309 -13.44 -9.69 9.03
C LYS A 309 -14.11 -8.51 9.74
N LEU A 310 -13.98 -7.35 9.18
CA LEU A 310 -14.80 -6.20 9.55
C LEU A 310 -16.27 -6.58 9.31
N LYS A 311 -17.11 -6.50 10.34
CA LYS A 311 -18.54 -6.94 10.30
C LYS A 311 -19.47 -5.75 10.47
N ALA A 312 -19.13 -4.61 9.90
CA ALA A 312 -19.95 -3.43 10.06
C ALA A 312 -20.69 -3.14 8.75
N LYS A 313 -21.89 -2.58 8.83
CA LYS A 313 -22.74 -2.18 7.71
C LYS A 313 -23.07 -0.72 7.85
N PHE A 314 -23.17 0.01 6.73
CA PHE A 314 -23.70 1.37 6.75
C PHE A 314 -25.16 1.36 7.24
N GLY A 315 -25.50 2.32 8.13
CA GLY A 315 -26.89 2.52 8.52
C GLY A 315 -27.64 3.13 7.32
N GLN A 316 -28.76 2.50 6.94
CA GLN A 316 -29.63 3.07 5.91
C GLN A 316 -30.73 3.88 6.57
N ALA A 317 -30.94 5.12 6.12
CA ALA A 317 -32.16 5.86 6.43
C ALA A 317 -33.25 5.45 5.41
N GLU A 318 -34.46 5.17 5.88
CA GLU A 318 -35.62 5.04 4.98
C GLU A 318 -35.79 6.35 4.23
N PHE A 319 -35.66 6.30 2.91
CA PHE A 319 -35.71 7.45 2.04
C PHE A 319 -36.69 7.21 0.88
N HIS A 320 -37.48 8.20 0.56
CA HIS A 320 -38.38 8.21 -0.59
C HIS A 320 -38.34 9.59 -1.23
N ALA A 321 -37.31 9.89 -2.02
CA ALA A 321 -37.28 11.07 -2.88
C ALA A 321 -36.70 10.71 -4.24
N ASP A 322 -37.32 11.19 -5.30
CA ASP A 322 -36.93 10.91 -6.68
C ASP A 322 -35.56 11.52 -7.05
N ASP A 323 -35.12 12.59 -6.40
CA ASP A 323 -33.87 13.29 -6.68
C ASP A 323 -33.04 13.49 -5.41
N LEU A 324 -31.87 12.85 -5.29
CA LEU A 324 -30.90 13.06 -4.22
C LEU A 324 -30.07 14.31 -4.47
N LEU A 325 -29.58 14.46 -5.71
CA LEU A 325 -28.68 15.53 -6.13
C LEU A 325 -28.95 15.89 -7.59
N SER A 326 -29.00 17.19 -7.89
CA SER A 326 -29.07 17.70 -9.25
C SER A 326 -28.05 18.83 -9.44
N LEU A 327 -27.11 18.60 -10.35
CA LEU A 327 -26.18 19.60 -10.88
C LEU A 327 -26.69 20.04 -12.25
N ARG A 328 -26.71 21.36 -12.52
CA ARG A 328 -27.08 21.90 -13.83
C ARG A 328 -26.09 22.97 -14.24
N GLU A 329 -25.40 22.73 -15.36
CA GLU A 329 -24.46 23.67 -15.97
C GLU A 329 -23.42 24.21 -14.98
N VAL A 330 -22.90 23.36 -14.09
CA VAL A 330 -21.96 23.78 -13.04
C VAL A 330 -20.58 24.01 -13.63
N ASN A 331 -20.00 25.18 -13.36
CA ASN A 331 -18.70 25.60 -13.85
C ASN A 331 -17.79 25.94 -12.68
N LYS A 332 -16.49 25.68 -12.83
CA LYS A 332 -15.46 26.07 -11.87
C LYS A 332 -14.12 26.33 -12.53
N ALA A 333 -13.52 27.47 -12.17
CA ALA A 333 -12.17 27.83 -12.56
C ALA A 333 -11.40 28.39 -11.36
N PHE A 334 -10.07 28.26 -11.37
CA PHE A 334 -9.18 28.95 -10.45
C PHE A 334 -8.22 29.84 -11.24
N GLY A 335 -8.43 31.17 -11.15
CA GLY A 335 -7.69 32.11 -11.98
C GLY A 335 -7.93 31.89 -13.47
N SER A 336 -6.88 31.57 -14.22
CA SER A 336 -6.97 31.26 -15.66
C SER A 336 -7.21 29.78 -15.97
N GLN A 337 -7.16 28.90 -14.97
CA GLN A 337 -7.32 27.46 -15.16
C GLN A 337 -8.79 27.06 -14.99
N VAL A 338 -9.45 26.68 -16.08
CA VAL A 338 -10.77 26.07 -16.04
C VAL A 338 -10.63 24.61 -15.62
N LEU A 339 -11.28 24.21 -14.53
CA LEU A 339 -11.29 22.80 -14.08
C LEU A 339 -12.36 22.00 -14.82
N PHE A 340 -13.57 22.53 -14.85
CA PHE A 340 -14.67 21.92 -15.58
C PHE A 340 -15.70 22.99 -15.96
N ASP A 341 -16.41 22.70 -17.04
CA ASP A 341 -17.42 23.58 -17.63
C ASP A 341 -18.67 22.79 -17.98
N HIS A 342 -19.84 23.38 -17.71
CA HIS A 342 -21.16 22.83 -18.03
C HIS A 342 -21.44 21.41 -17.47
N VAL A 343 -20.96 21.09 -16.26
CA VAL A 343 -21.24 19.80 -15.63
C VAL A 343 -22.71 19.69 -15.26
N THR A 344 -23.38 18.72 -15.84
CA THR A 344 -24.77 18.39 -15.53
C THR A 344 -24.86 16.93 -15.09
N LEU A 345 -25.40 16.69 -13.88
CA LEU A 345 -25.52 15.36 -13.29
C LEU A 345 -26.80 15.31 -12.46
N ARG A 346 -27.51 14.19 -12.54
CA ARG A 346 -28.64 13.87 -11.66
C ARG A 346 -28.32 12.55 -10.97
N VAL A 347 -28.56 12.49 -9.67
CA VAL A 347 -28.37 11.30 -8.83
C VAL A 347 -29.72 10.96 -8.19
N GLU A 348 -30.17 9.75 -8.45
CA GLU A 348 -31.42 9.20 -7.93
C GLU A 348 -31.14 8.19 -6.79
N ASP A 349 -32.18 7.76 -6.11
CA ASP A 349 -32.06 6.76 -5.05
C ASP A 349 -31.58 5.42 -5.64
N GLY A 350 -30.58 4.80 -4.99
CA GLY A 350 -29.97 3.56 -5.46
C GLY A 350 -28.90 3.70 -6.53
N ASP A 351 -28.61 4.92 -7.02
CA ASP A 351 -27.54 5.13 -7.98
C ASP A 351 -26.17 4.93 -7.36
N ARG A 352 -25.26 4.31 -8.13
CA ARG A 352 -23.84 4.16 -7.82
C ARG A 352 -23.01 4.80 -8.91
N ILE A 353 -22.37 5.91 -8.59
CA ILE A 353 -21.67 6.74 -9.56
C ILE A 353 -20.18 6.77 -9.23
N ALA A 354 -19.34 6.41 -10.21
CA ALA A 354 -17.90 6.57 -10.14
C ALA A 354 -17.47 7.84 -10.87
N LEU A 355 -16.82 8.75 -10.15
CA LEU A 355 -16.23 9.96 -10.72
C LEU A 355 -14.78 9.68 -11.10
N LEU A 356 -14.51 9.57 -12.40
CA LEU A 356 -13.20 9.25 -12.96
C LEU A 356 -12.59 10.47 -13.66
N GLY A 357 -11.27 10.50 -13.75
CA GLY A 357 -10.51 11.55 -14.44
C GLY A 357 -9.09 11.64 -13.93
N ASP A 358 -8.24 12.34 -14.69
CA ASP A 358 -6.83 12.54 -14.37
C ASP A 358 -6.62 13.32 -13.06
N ASN A 359 -5.42 13.27 -12.53
CA ASN A 359 -5.07 14.07 -11.35
C ASN A 359 -5.11 15.55 -11.71
N GLY A 360 -5.78 16.34 -10.84
CA GLY A 360 -5.99 17.78 -11.08
C GLY A 360 -7.22 18.11 -11.96
N ALA A 361 -7.96 17.14 -12.48
CA ALA A 361 -9.19 17.38 -13.27
C ALA A 361 -10.36 18.00 -12.48
N GLY A 362 -10.20 18.24 -11.18
CA GLY A 362 -11.21 18.89 -10.35
C GLY A 362 -12.20 17.94 -9.64
N LYS A 363 -11.92 16.65 -9.57
CA LYS A 363 -12.80 15.66 -8.91
C LYS A 363 -13.15 16.06 -7.47
N SER A 364 -12.14 16.24 -6.61
CA SER A 364 -12.36 16.66 -5.21
C SER A 364 -12.98 18.05 -5.10
N THR A 365 -12.72 18.95 -6.07
CA THR A 365 -13.36 20.26 -6.12
C THR A 365 -14.86 20.13 -6.40
N LEU A 366 -15.26 19.26 -7.33
CA LEU A 366 -16.67 18.97 -7.60
C LEU A 366 -17.36 18.38 -6.35
N LEU A 367 -16.71 17.47 -5.64
CA LEU A 367 -17.24 16.94 -4.37
C LEU A 367 -17.41 18.02 -3.32
N LYS A 368 -16.44 18.94 -3.17
CA LYS A 368 -16.56 20.08 -2.24
C LYS A 368 -17.70 21.04 -2.63
N ILE A 369 -17.94 21.25 -3.93
CA ILE A 369 -19.09 22.04 -4.41
C ILE A 369 -20.39 21.35 -4.05
N ILE A 370 -20.48 20.03 -4.23
CA ILE A 370 -21.64 19.22 -3.82
C ILE A 370 -21.88 19.33 -2.31
N LEU A 371 -20.82 19.31 -1.50
CA LEU A 371 -20.89 19.45 -0.05
C LEU A 371 -21.17 20.89 0.43
N GLY A 372 -21.12 21.88 -0.49
CA GLY A 372 -21.27 23.30 -0.14
C GLY A 372 -20.05 23.92 0.54
N GLU A 373 -18.89 23.24 0.52
CA GLU A 373 -17.62 23.71 1.08
C GLU A 373 -16.90 24.69 0.13
N GLU A 374 -17.17 24.59 -1.17
CA GLU A 374 -16.60 25.44 -2.22
C GLU A 374 -17.73 26.00 -3.10
N PRO A 375 -17.74 27.31 -3.41
CA PRO A 375 -18.75 27.89 -4.29
C PRO A 375 -18.46 27.54 -5.76
N GLN A 376 -19.50 27.25 -6.53
CA GLN A 376 -19.42 27.16 -8.00
C GLN A 376 -19.38 28.59 -8.60
N ASP A 377 -18.74 28.73 -9.77
CA ASP A 377 -18.69 30.00 -10.50
C ASP A 377 -19.94 30.24 -11.35
N GLY A 378 -20.61 29.16 -11.77
CA GLY A 378 -21.86 29.20 -12.53
C GLY A 378 -22.66 27.92 -12.36
N GLY A 379 -23.90 27.94 -12.84
CA GLY A 379 -24.83 26.82 -12.72
C GLY A 379 -25.53 26.72 -11.36
N THR A 380 -26.17 25.58 -11.11
CA THR A 380 -26.92 25.34 -9.86
C THR A 380 -26.67 23.96 -9.32
N VAL A 381 -26.53 23.88 -7.99
CA VAL A 381 -26.46 22.63 -7.21
C VAL A 381 -27.69 22.56 -6.32
N LYS A 382 -28.46 21.48 -6.42
CA LYS A 382 -29.63 21.24 -5.57
C LYS A 382 -29.51 19.89 -4.91
N GLN A 383 -29.57 19.83 -3.60
CA GLN A 383 -29.70 18.61 -2.82
C GLN A 383 -31.15 18.43 -2.35
N GLY A 384 -31.62 17.21 -2.27
CA GLY A 384 -32.90 16.89 -1.67
C GLY A 384 -32.96 17.31 -0.19
N LEU A 385 -34.11 17.80 0.27
CA LEU A 385 -34.26 18.33 1.64
C LEU A 385 -34.00 17.30 2.74
N THR A 386 -34.15 16.02 2.43
CA THR A 386 -33.98 14.89 3.37
C THR A 386 -32.64 14.19 3.21
N VAL A 387 -31.77 14.70 2.33
CA VAL A 387 -30.45 14.10 2.09
C VAL A 387 -29.56 14.30 3.32
N LYS A 388 -29.01 13.18 3.80
CA LYS A 388 -27.96 13.13 4.84
C LYS A 388 -26.70 12.57 4.22
N VAL A 389 -25.72 13.43 4.00
CA VAL A 389 -24.46 13.08 3.35
C VAL A 389 -23.50 12.51 4.38
N GLY A 390 -23.01 11.28 4.13
CA GLY A 390 -21.82 10.76 4.78
C GLY A 390 -20.61 11.00 3.87
N TYR A 391 -19.57 11.69 4.36
CA TYR A 391 -18.40 12.04 3.56
C TYR A 391 -17.12 11.45 4.14
N LEU A 392 -16.40 10.69 3.31
CA LEU A 392 -15.04 10.26 3.57
C LEU A 392 -14.08 11.08 2.68
N PRO A 393 -13.39 12.07 3.24
CA PRO A 393 -12.44 12.89 2.48
C PRO A 393 -11.14 12.12 2.20
N GLN A 394 -10.42 12.52 1.14
CA GLN A 394 -9.09 12.00 0.82
C GLN A 394 -8.09 12.21 1.98
N GLN A 395 -8.10 13.39 2.62
CA GLN A 395 -7.31 13.67 3.82
C GLN A 395 -8.22 13.77 5.03
N ILE A 396 -8.08 12.83 5.95
CA ILE A 396 -8.88 12.77 7.15
C ILE A 396 -8.26 13.70 8.20
N ARG A 397 -9.09 14.60 8.72
CA ARG A 397 -8.72 15.48 9.84
C ARG A 397 -9.74 15.32 10.95
N PHE A 398 -9.24 15.15 12.16
CA PHE A 398 -10.04 15.09 13.37
C PHE A 398 -9.95 16.45 14.10
N SER A 399 -11.07 16.90 14.66
CA SER A 399 -11.13 18.19 15.37
C SER A 399 -10.25 18.18 16.61
N HIS A 400 -10.10 17.02 17.24
CA HIS A 400 -9.36 16.83 18.49
C HIS A 400 -8.45 15.60 18.40
N PRO A 401 -7.30 15.69 17.70
CA PRO A 401 -6.40 14.56 17.48
C PRO A 401 -5.73 14.05 18.77
N GLU A 402 -5.75 14.84 19.85
CA GLU A 402 -5.28 14.48 21.17
C GLU A 402 -6.20 13.54 21.95
N ARG A 403 -7.50 13.45 21.54
CA ARG A 403 -8.47 12.56 22.19
C ARG A 403 -8.20 11.10 21.87
N SER A 404 -8.62 10.23 22.78
CA SER A 404 -8.63 8.79 22.51
C SER A 404 -9.67 8.43 21.45
N LEU A 405 -9.52 7.27 20.80
CA LEU A 405 -10.52 6.75 19.87
C LEU A 405 -11.88 6.63 20.58
N TYR A 406 -11.86 6.16 21.82
CA TYR A 406 -13.08 6.01 22.62
C TYR A 406 -13.76 7.36 22.87
N ASP A 407 -13.02 8.38 23.28
CA ASP A 407 -13.56 9.72 23.50
C ASP A 407 -14.07 10.36 22.20
N THR A 408 -13.37 10.15 21.10
CA THR A 408 -13.80 10.62 19.77
C THR A 408 -15.15 10.03 19.40
N MET A 409 -15.37 8.72 19.64
CA MET A 409 -16.68 8.09 19.42
C MET A 409 -17.78 8.63 20.34
N LEU A 410 -17.46 8.99 21.59
CA LEU A 410 -18.44 9.56 22.52
C LEU A 410 -18.83 10.98 22.14
N TYR A 411 -17.84 11.84 21.83
CA TYR A 411 -18.07 13.29 21.72
C TYR A 411 -18.28 13.77 20.29
N GLU A 412 -17.69 13.10 19.29
CA GLU A 412 -17.82 13.50 17.88
C GLU A 412 -18.85 12.65 17.14
N ALA A 413 -18.95 11.34 17.42
CA ALA A 413 -19.95 10.46 16.83
C ALA A 413 -21.23 10.32 17.68
N GLY A 414 -21.30 10.96 18.87
CA GLY A 414 -22.50 10.94 19.72
C GLY A 414 -22.90 9.58 20.29
N CYS A 415 -21.96 8.62 20.37
CA CYS A 415 -22.21 7.28 20.88
C CYS A 415 -22.32 7.23 22.40
N ASN A 416 -23.09 6.30 22.94
CA ASN A 416 -22.95 5.93 24.35
C ASN A 416 -21.72 5.01 24.56
N ALA A 417 -21.33 4.81 25.82
CA ALA A 417 -20.14 4.04 26.20
C ALA A 417 -20.12 2.60 25.62
N GLN A 418 -21.25 1.93 25.60
CA GLN A 418 -21.36 0.56 25.07
C GLN A 418 -21.26 0.58 23.53
N GLN A 419 -21.99 1.46 22.89
CA GLN A 419 -21.96 1.63 21.43
C GLN A 419 -20.55 1.95 20.92
N ALA A 420 -19.83 2.84 21.60
CA ALA A 420 -18.48 3.21 21.24
C ALA A 420 -17.54 1.98 21.23
N ARG A 421 -17.59 1.16 22.29
CA ARG A 421 -16.77 -0.07 22.39
C ARG A 421 -17.17 -1.11 21.35
N ASP A 422 -18.46 -1.34 21.17
CA ASP A 422 -18.97 -2.35 20.22
C ASP A 422 -18.60 -1.99 18.77
N ARG A 423 -18.67 -0.71 18.43
CA ARG A 423 -18.30 -0.20 17.09
C ARG A 423 -16.81 -0.25 16.85
N LEU A 424 -16.02 0.29 17.77
CA LEU A 424 -14.56 0.21 17.69
C LEU A 424 -14.10 -1.24 17.56
N GLY A 425 -14.72 -2.16 18.34
CA GLY A 425 -14.43 -3.59 18.25
C GLY A 425 -14.76 -4.20 16.88
N LYS A 426 -15.85 -3.77 16.22
CA LYS A 426 -16.20 -4.19 14.84
C LYS A 426 -15.18 -3.72 13.82
N PHE A 427 -14.54 -2.56 14.06
CA PHE A 427 -13.48 -1.99 13.22
C PHE A 427 -12.07 -2.41 13.66
N LEU A 428 -11.97 -3.48 14.45
CA LEU A 428 -10.73 -4.11 14.90
C LEU A 428 -9.88 -3.26 15.87
N PHE A 429 -10.44 -2.22 16.47
CA PHE A 429 -9.82 -1.53 17.59
C PHE A 429 -10.18 -2.25 18.88
N GLN A 430 -9.24 -2.91 19.55
CA GLN A 430 -9.51 -3.79 20.69
C GLN A 430 -8.54 -3.56 21.86
N GLY A 431 -8.96 -3.91 23.06
CA GLY A 431 -8.15 -3.79 24.27
C GLY A 431 -7.72 -2.34 24.51
N GLU A 432 -6.43 -2.13 24.72
CA GLU A 432 -5.82 -0.82 24.99
C GLU A 432 -5.81 0.12 23.77
N ASP A 433 -5.99 -0.41 22.54
CA ASP A 433 -5.98 0.41 21.33
C ASP A 433 -7.07 1.49 21.35
N VAL A 434 -8.20 1.22 21.98
CA VAL A 434 -9.33 2.17 22.06
C VAL A 434 -8.99 3.44 22.85
N PHE A 435 -7.97 3.38 23.69
CA PHE A 435 -7.52 4.52 24.52
C PHE A 435 -6.33 5.28 23.92
N LYS A 436 -5.78 4.83 22.78
CA LYS A 436 -4.74 5.56 22.07
C LYS A 436 -5.29 6.88 21.52
N PRO A 437 -4.51 7.98 21.58
CA PRO A 437 -4.91 9.23 20.94
C PRO A 437 -4.96 9.07 19.42
N VAL A 438 -5.89 9.77 18.77
CA VAL A 438 -6.06 9.71 17.31
C VAL A 438 -4.80 10.14 16.57
N SER A 439 -4.01 11.04 17.16
CA SER A 439 -2.76 11.56 16.57
C SER A 439 -1.68 10.50 16.33
N VAL A 440 -1.70 9.38 17.05
CA VAL A 440 -0.71 8.30 16.88
C VAL A 440 -1.15 7.24 15.86
N LEU A 441 -2.37 7.36 15.33
CA LEU A 441 -2.89 6.42 14.35
C LEU A 441 -2.20 6.60 13.00
N SER A 442 -1.89 5.49 12.35
CA SER A 442 -1.53 5.47 10.92
C SER A 442 -2.69 5.98 10.05
N GLY A 443 -2.40 6.43 8.82
CA GLY A 443 -3.43 6.90 7.89
C GLY A 443 -4.55 5.88 7.66
N GLY A 444 -4.21 4.58 7.55
CA GLY A 444 -5.21 3.51 7.42
C GLY A 444 -6.07 3.31 8.67
N GLU A 445 -5.51 3.48 9.86
CA GLU A 445 -6.28 3.44 11.11
C GLU A 445 -7.20 4.65 11.26
N GLN A 446 -6.74 5.84 10.84
CA GLN A 446 -7.56 7.04 10.77
C GLN A 446 -8.75 6.85 9.83
N SER A 447 -8.50 6.27 8.64
CA SER A 447 -9.57 5.93 7.68
C SER A 447 -10.59 4.95 8.27
N ARG A 448 -10.13 3.91 8.96
CA ARG A 448 -11.00 2.95 9.65
C ARG A 448 -11.82 3.63 10.76
N LEU A 449 -11.22 4.52 11.55
CA LEU A 449 -11.94 5.25 12.59
C LEU A 449 -13.02 6.17 11.98
N ARG A 450 -12.68 6.91 10.90
CA ARG A 450 -13.65 7.76 10.21
C ARG A 450 -14.82 6.96 9.63
N LEU A 451 -14.54 5.82 9.01
CA LEU A 451 -15.57 4.90 8.54
C LEU A 451 -16.43 4.35 9.68
N CYS A 452 -15.81 4.04 10.83
CA CYS A 452 -16.54 3.64 12.05
C CYS A 452 -17.53 4.72 12.51
N MET A 453 -17.16 6.00 12.42
CA MET A 453 -18.05 7.12 12.74
C MET A 453 -19.18 7.24 11.72
N LEU A 454 -18.87 7.17 10.41
CA LEU A 454 -19.87 7.28 9.33
C LEU A 454 -20.94 6.17 9.36
N MET A 455 -20.58 4.98 9.79
CA MET A 455 -21.55 3.87 9.87
C MET A 455 -22.65 4.04 10.90
N ASP A 456 -22.50 4.98 11.81
CA ASP A 456 -23.53 5.30 12.78
C ASP A 456 -24.52 6.37 12.30
N GLU A 457 -24.06 7.20 11.42
CA GLU A 457 -24.89 8.22 10.83
C GLU A 457 -25.96 7.52 9.96
N LYS A 458 -27.21 7.88 10.11
CA LYS A 458 -28.28 7.44 9.20
C LYS A 458 -28.13 8.18 7.88
N VAL A 459 -27.04 7.87 7.16
CA VAL A 459 -26.74 8.45 5.86
C VAL A 459 -27.60 7.78 4.79
N ASN A 460 -28.03 8.58 3.82
CA ASN A 460 -28.72 8.11 2.63
C ASN A 460 -28.03 8.56 1.33
N PHE A 461 -26.93 9.30 1.45
CA PHE A 461 -26.04 9.66 0.35
C PHE A 461 -24.60 9.57 0.80
N LEU A 462 -23.84 8.60 0.26
CA LEU A 462 -22.45 8.37 0.63
C LEU A 462 -21.51 8.94 -0.44
N ILE A 463 -20.59 9.80 -0.02
CA ILE A 463 -19.55 10.37 -0.87
C ILE A 463 -18.21 9.86 -0.36
N LEU A 464 -17.46 9.21 -1.23
CA LEU A 464 -16.15 8.64 -0.93
C LEU A 464 -15.10 9.24 -1.88
N ASP A 465 -14.10 9.96 -1.34
CA ASP A 465 -13.00 10.54 -2.10
C ASP A 465 -11.74 9.69 -1.89
N GLU A 466 -11.36 8.89 -2.89
CA GLU A 466 -10.24 7.93 -2.86
C GLU A 466 -10.28 6.98 -1.62
N PRO A 467 -11.40 6.28 -1.39
CA PRO A 467 -11.65 5.56 -0.13
C PRO A 467 -10.69 4.40 0.15
N THR A 468 -9.97 3.94 -0.85
CA THR A 468 -9.04 2.80 -0.74
C THR A 468 -7.61 3.21 -0.41
N ASN A 469 -7.28 4.50 -0.44
CA ASN A 469 -5.95 4.99 -0.13
C ASN A 469 -5.59 4.71 1.35
N HIS A 470 -4.36 4.28 1.57
CA HIS A 470 -3.82 3.91 2.89
C HIS A 470 -4.50 2.73 3.61
N LEU A 471 -5.52 2.12 3.00
CA LEU A 471 -6.14 0.91 3.55
C LEU A 471 -5.32 -0.33 3.17
N ASP A 472 -5.19 -1.26 4.11
CA ASP A 472 -4.68 -2.59 3.82
C ASP A 472 -5.70 -3.43 3.04
N LEU A 473 -5.23 -4.55 2.46
CA LEU A 473 -6.06 -5.41 1.61
C LEU A 473 -7.36 -5.87 2.30
N ASP A 474 -7.28 -6.27 3.58
CA ASP A 474 -8.45 -6.72 4.34
C ASP A 474 -9.49 -5.58 4.51
N SER A 475 -9.02 -4.34 4.72
CA SER A 475 -9.88 -3.15 4.86
C SER A 475 -10.47 -2.69 3.51
N ARG A 476 -9.73 -2.85 2.41
CA ARG A 476 -10.24 -2.57 1.06
C ARG A 476 -11.36 -3.52 0.67
N GLU A 477 -11.16 -4.83 0.84
CA GLU A 477 -12.20 -5.83 0.58
C GLU A 477 -13.48 -5.52 1.36
N TRP A 478 -13.31 -5.14 2.64
CA TRP A 478 -14.45 -4.79 3.46
C TRP A 478 -15.20 -3.54 2.98
N ILE A 479 -14.50 -2.45 2.57
CA ILE A 479 -15.20 -1.23 2.10
C ILE A 479 -15.94 -1.50 0.80
N GLU A 480 -15.38 -2.33 -0.09
CA GLU A 480 -16.03 -2.77 -1.31
C GLU A 480 -17.33 -3.54 -0.98
N GLU A 481 -17.26 -4.54 -0.09
CA GLU A 481 -18.46 -5.27 0.38
C GLU A 481 -19.48 -4.31 1.02
N ALA A 482 -19.02 -3.35 1.83
CA ALA A 482 -19.91 -2.41 2.53
C ALA A 482 -20.60 -1.42 1.57
N VAL A 483 -19.92 -1.01 0.49
CA VAL A 483 -20.49 -0.15 -0.57
C VAL A 483 -21.46 -0.94 -1.45
N GLU A 484 -21.22 -2.23 -1.69
CA GLU A 484 -22.16 -3.10 -2.41
C GLU A 484 -23.48 -3.30 -1.64
N GLU A 485 -23.43 -3.30 -0.33
CA GLU A 485 -24.62 -3.48 0.52
C GLU A 485 -25.37 -2.16 0.82
N PHE A 486 -24.74 -0.99 0.59
CA PHE A 486 -25.33 0.33 0.79
C PHE A 486 -26.31 0.70 -0.33
#